data_b54f6cd4da803304c47514074f358828
#
_entry.id   b54f6cd4da803304c47514074f358828
#
_cell.length_a   1.000
_cell.length_b   1.000
_cell.length_c   1.000
_cell.angle_alpha   90.00
_cell.angle_beta   90.00
_cell.angle_gamma   90.00
#
_symmetry.space_group_name_H-M   'P 1'
#
loop_
_entity.id
_entity.type
_entity.pdbx_description
1 polymer ?
#
loop_
_entity_poly.entity_id
_entity_poly.type
_entity_poly.pdbx_seq_one_letter_code
_entity_poly.pdbx_strand_id
1 'polypeptide(L)'
;LTKGLKIVLEDLRDEENHKKHEFHYEGGIKEFVTYLNRSKTALYDDVLYFEGVKDDVAVEVALQHNDSFNESVFSFVNNITTPEGGTHLTGFRNAITKTFNDYARSSKLLKDSDPNLSGDDIREGLTAIISVKVSEPQFEGQTKQKLGNSEARAAVDNIVTEQLTYYLEQNPSVAKIICEKSIMAQRAREAARKAREMTRRKGALDGLSLPGK
;
A
#
# COMPACT_ATOMS: atom_id res chain seq x y z
N LEU A 1 1.10 -5.50 16.07
CA LEU A 1 -0.09 -4.74 15.72
C LEU A 1 -0.70 -3.97 16.88
N THR A 2 -0.81 -4.58 18.05
CA THR A 2 -1.44 -3.93 19.20
C THR A 2 -0.40 -3.12 19.97
N LYS A 3 -0.57 -1.81 19.92
CA LYS A 3 0.28 -0.85 20.63
C LYS A 3 0.30 -1.13 22.13
N GLY A 4 1.50 -1.18 22.73
CA GLY A 4 1.68 -1.38 24.17
C GLY A 4 1.47 -2.82 24.67
N LEU A 5 1.11 -3.77 23.82
CA LEU A 5 1.02 -5.19 24.20
C LEU A 5 2.42 -5.78 24.34
N LYS A 6 2.70 -6.37 25.51
CA LYS A 6 3.92 -7.11 25.79
C LYS A 6 3.65 -8.61 25.76
N ILE A 7 4.36 -9.33 24.92
CA ILE A 7 4.30 -10.80 24.83
C ILE A 7 5.69 -11.33 25.18
N VAL A 8 5.73 -12.29 26.09
CA VAL A 8 6.94 -13.00 26.47
C VAL A 8 6.82 -14.44 26.05
N LEU A 9 7.74 -14.90 25.22
CA LEU A 9 7.86 -16.29 24.83
C LEU A 9 9.10 -16.89 25.49
N GLU A 10 8.91 -17.97 26.25
CA GLU A 10 9.98 -18.73 26.89
C GLU A 10 10.02 -20.15 26.33
N ASP A 11 11.20 -20.58 25.85
CA ASP A 11 11.43 -21.97 25.45
C ASP A 11 12.09 -22.71 26.63
N LEU A 12 11.34 -23.62 27.23
CA LEU A 12 11.73 -24.39 28.41
C LEU A 12 12.22 -25.82 28.05
N ARG A 13 12.39 -26.14 26.79
CA ARG A 13 12.77 -27.50 26.32
C ARG A 13 14.20 -27.88 26.72
N ASP A 14 15.07 -26.89 26.91
CA ASP A 14 16.44 -27.06 27.35
C ASP A 14 16.57 -26.45 28.76
N GLU A 15 16.70 -27.29 29.78
CA GLU A 15 16.73 -26.88 31.19
C GLU A 15 17.97 -26.03 31.53
N GLU A 16 19.07 -26.20 30.78
CA GLU A 16 20.32 -25.45 31.01
C GLU A 16 20.41 -24.13 30.22
N ASN A 17 19.57 -23.96 29.17
CA ASN A 17 19.66 -22.81 28.29
C ASN A 17 18.28 -22.30 27.85
N HIS A 18 17.56 -21.75 28.78
CA HIS A 18 16.25 -21.14 28.50
C HIS A 18 16.37 -19.96 27.54
N LYS A 19 15.68 -20.04 26.39
CA LYS A 19 15.62 -18.94 25.45
C LYS A 19 14.34 -18.13 25.70
N LYS A 20 14.53 -16.86 26.02
CA LYS A 20 13.45 -15.92 26.26
C LYS A 20 13.43 -14.86 25.17
N HIS A 21 12.27 -14.65 24.56
CA HIS A 21 12.02 -13.56 23.63
C HIS A 21 10.90 -12.68 24.15
N GLU A 22 11.14 -11.38 24.17
CA GLU A 22 10.18 -10.37 24.55
C GLU A 22 9.77 -9.57 23.31
N PHE A 23 8.47 -9.47 23.08
CA PHE A 23 7.87 -8.69 22.00
C PHE A 23 7.06 -7.57 22.65
N HIS A 24 7.51 -6.35 22.49
CA HIS A 24 6.84 -5.16 23.02
C HIS A 24 7.09 -3.98 22.07
N TYR A 25 6.05 -3.56 21.37
CA TYR A 25 6.13 -2.54 20.35
C TYR A 25 5.16 -1.40 20.67
N GLU A 26 5.69 -0.29 21.21
CA GLU A 26 4.88 0.87 21.57
C GLU A 26 4.49 1.72 20.35
N GLY A 27 5.26 1.66 19.28
CA GLY A 27 5.00 2.34 18.00
C GLY A 27 3.88 1.72 17.17
N GLY A 28 3.36 0.53 17.54
CA GLY A 28 2.26 -0.12 16.83
C GLY A 28 2.59 -0.42 15.36
N ILE A 29 1.64 -0.13 14.47
CA ILE A 29 1.81 -0.39 13.02
C ILE A 29 2.81 0.56 12.36
N LYS A 30 3.10 1.74 12.91
CA LYS A 30 4.18 2.61 12.42
C LYS A 30 5.53 1.93 12.54
N GLU A 31 5.82 1.38 13.72
CA GLU A 31 7.05 0.65 13.98
C GLU A 31 7.16 -0.60 13.10
N PHE A 32 6.04 -1.25 12.81
CA PHE A 32 6.00 -2.38 11.91
C PHE A 32 6.36 -1.98 10.46
N VAL A 33 5.88 -0.85 9.95
CA VAL A 33 6.30 -0.32 8.64
C VAL A 33 7.80 -0.04 8.61
N THR A 34 8.33 0.60 9.66
CA THR A 34 9.78 0.84 9.80
C THR A 34 10.58 -0.48 9.77
N TYR A 35 10.10 -1.48 10.49
CA TYR A 35 10.71 -2.82 10.48
C TYR A 35 10.71 -3.47 9.09
N LEU A 36 9.60 -3.38 8.35
CA LEU A 36 9.48 -3.91 6.99
C LEU A 36 10.42 -3.20 6.01
N ASN A 37 10.69 -1.91 6.25
CA ASN A 37 11.57 -1.10 5.41
C ASN A 37 13.05 -1.13 5.83
N ARG A 38 13.43 -1.87 6.88
CA ARG A 38 14.81 -1.87 7.43
C ARG A 38 15.92 -2.23 6.44
N SER A 39 15.59 -2.97 5.36
CA SER A 39 16.51 -3.36 4.30
C SER A 39 16.35 -2.56 3.01
N LYS A 40 15.54 -1.50 3.04
CA LYS A 40 15.23 -0.64 1.90
C LYS A 40 15.57 0.81 2.26
N THR A 41 15.74 1.65 1.25
CA THR A 41 15.95 3.09 1.46
C THR A 41 14.61 3.80 1.42
N ALA A 42 14.17 4.36 2.55
CA ALA A 42 12.98 5.18 2.60
C ALA A 42 13.18 6.47 1.78
N LEU A 43 12.16 6.91 1.07
CA LEU A 43 12.23 8.14 0.27
C LEU A 43 12.03 9.41 1.11
N TYR A 44 11.51 9.26 2.31
CA TYR A 44 11.29 10.30 3.30
C TYR A 44 11.27 9.66 4.71
N ASP A 45 11.59 10.45 5.73
CA ASP A 45 11.84 9.93 7.08
C ASP A 45 10.57 9.48 7.80
N ASP A 46 9.47 10.20 7.63
CA ASP A 46 8.24 9.95 8.37
C ASP A 46 7.47 8.74 7.82
N VAL A 47 6.98 7.90 8.72
CA VAL A 47 5.91 6.94 8.40
C VAL A 47 4.58 7.68 8.55
N LEU A 48 3.82 7.80 7.48
CA LEU A 48 2.48 8.37 7.50
C LEU A 48 1.57 7.45 8.30
N TYR A 49 0.79 8.04 9.20
CA TYR A 49 -0.12 7.30 10.07
C TYR A 49 -1.48 7.99 10.13
N PHE A 50 -2.52 7.22 9.91
CA PHE A 50 -3.90 7.66 9.92
C PHE A 50 -4.72 6.75 10.82
N GLU A 51 -5.59 7.32 11.63
CA GLU A 51 -6.52 6.55 12.47
C GLU A 51 -7.88 7.25 12.57
N GLY A 52 -8.91 6.47 12.81
CA GLY A 52 -10.25 7.00 13.02
C GLY A 52 -11.28 5.91 13.19
N VAL A 53 -12.50 6.33 13.48
CA VAL A 53 -13.66 5.44 13.57
C VAL A 53 -14.77 6.01 12.70
N LYS A 54 -15.35 5.17 11.86
CA LYS A 54 -16.51 5.49 11.04
C LYS A 54 -17.41 4.27 10.90
N ASP A 55 -18.73 4.46 11.11
CA ASP A 55 -19.73 3.41 11.01
C ASP A 55 -19.36 2.17 11.84
N ASP A 56 -18.93 2.40 13.11
CA ASP A 56 -18.44 1.39 14.05
C ASP A 56 -17.22 0.58 13.59
N VAL A 57 -16.55 1.01 12.52
CA VAL A 57 -15.29 0.45 12.05
C VAL A 57 -14.13 1.33 12.53
N ALA A 58 -13.27 0.79 13.39
CA ALA A 58 -12.02 1.45 13.74
C ALA A 58 -10.96 1.12 12.68
N VAL A 59 -10.28 2.15 12.20
CA VAL A 59 -9.29 2.07 11.11
C VAL A 59 -7.96 2.60 11.59
N GLU A 60 -6.89 1.87 11.34
CA GLU A 60 -5.51 2.33 11.47
C GLU A 60 -4.77 2.00 10.17
N VAL A 61 -4.05 2.97 9.63
CA VAL A 61 -3.22 2.81 8.43
C VAL A 61 -1.87 3.43 8.67
N ALA A 62 -0.81 2.71 8.33
CA ALA A 62 0.54 3.24 8.28
C ALA A 62 1.16 2.95 6.93
N LEU A 63 1.88 3.92 6.36
CA LEU A 63 2.52 3.74 5.05
C LEU A 63 3.81 4.56 4.90
N GLN A 64 4.72 4.06 4.06
CA GLN A 64 5.94 4.76 3.66
C GLN A 64 6.40 4.24 2.30
N HIS A 65 6.87 5.13 1.42
CA HIS A 65 7.48 4.73 0.16
C HIS A 65 8.99 4.56 0.32
N ASN A 66 9.54 3.63 -0.43
CA ASN A 66 10.96 3.32 -0.48
C ASN A 66 11.46 3.24 -1.94
N ASP A 67 12.74 3.00 -2.13
CA ASP A 67 13.41 2.96 -3.41
C ASP A 67 13.15 1.69 -4.25
N SER A 68 12.42 0.71 -3.69
CA SER A 68 12.11 -0.53 -4.41
C SER A 68 11.01 -0.35 -5.47
N PHE A 69 10.84 -1.36 -6.30
CA PHE A 69 9.80 -1.41 -7.35
C PHE A 69 8.57 -2.23 -6.92
N ASN A 70 8.65 -2.93 -5.79
CA ASN A 70 7.61 -3.85 -5.35
C ASN A 70 6.72 -3.20 -4.28
N GLU A 71 5.42 -3.51 -4.35
CA GLU A 71 4.43 -3.25 -3.31
C GLU A 71 4.60 -4.24 -2.16
N SER A 72 4.56 -3.77 -0.92
CA SER A 72 4.55 -4.57 0.31
C SER A 72 3.39 -4.11 1.19
N VAL A 73 2.18 -4.58 0.91
CA VAL A 73 0.96 -4.17 1.61
C VAL A 73 0.36 -5.34 2.37
N PHE A 74 0.12 -5.13 3.67
CA PHE A 74 -0.46 -6.11 4.57
C PHE A 74 -1.76 -5.58 5.15
N SER A 75 -2.79 -6.42 5.18
CA SER A 75 -4.10 -6.06 5.71
C SER A 75 -4.54 -7.00 6.81
N PHE A 76 -5.23 -6.43 7.80
CA PHE A 76 -5.66 -7.12 9.02
C PHE A 76 -7.11 -6.74 9.37
N VAL A 77 -7.83 -7.71 9.91
CA VAL A 77 -9.15 -7.54 10.52
C VAL A 77 -9.12 -8.14 11.91
N ASN A 78 -9.42 -7.34 12.94
CA ASN A 78 -9.38 -7.77 14.35
C ASN A 78 -8.05 -8.47 14.69
N ASN A 79 -6.92 -7.90 14.24
CA ASN A 79 -5.55 -8.41 14.39
C ASN A 79 -5.24 -9.73 13.65
N ILE A 80 -6.18 -10.24 12.83
CA ILE A 80 -5.96 -11.42 11.99
C ILE A 80 -5.55 -10.95 10.59
N THR A 81 -4.47 -11.51 10.05
CA THR A 81 -4.04 -11.21 8.69
C THR A 81 -5.07 -11.68 7.66
N THR A 82 -5.27 -10.86 6.63
CA THR A 82 -6.14 -11.18 5.49
C THR A 82 -5.30 -11.25 4.21
N PRO A 83 -4.65 -12.39 3.91
CA PRO A 83 -3.73 -12.51 2.78
C PRO A 83 -4.36 -12.21 1.41
N GLU A 84 -5.66 -12.48 1.26
CA GLU A 84 -6.42 -12.18 0.06
C GLU A 84 -7.03 -10.76 0.08
N GLY A 85 -6.72 -9.97 1.13
CA GLY A 85 -7.21 -8.61 1.30
C GLY A 85 -8.70 -8.56 1.63
N GLY A 86 -9.45 -7.80 0.85
CA GLY A 86 -10.88 -7.58 1.03
C GLY A 86 -11.27 -6.12 0.87
N THR A 87 -12.45 -5.79 1.35
CA THR A 87 -13.07 -4.46 1.19
C THR A 87 -12.25 -3.33 1.79
N HIS A 88 -11.61 -3.53 2.96
CA HIS A 88 -10.74 -2.55 3.61
C HIS A 88 -9.49 -2.24 2.77
N LEU A 89 -8.85 -3.25 2.18
CA LEU A 89 -7.72 -3.05 1.26
C LEU A 89 -8.17 -2.35 -0.02
N THR A 90 -9.35 -2.68 -0.54
CA THR A 90 -9.92 -1.99 -1.71
C THR A 90 -10.18 -0.51 -1.41
N GLY A 91 -10.75 -0.20 -0.23
CA GLY A 91 -10.94 1.18 0.22
C GLY A 91 -9.64 1.96 0.30
N PHE A 92 -8.60 1.36 0.88
CA PHE A 92 -7.26 1.96 0.94
C PHE A 92 -6.68 2.25 -0.45
N ARG A 93 -6.72 1.26 -1.37
CA ARG A 93 -6.20 1.43 -2.73
C ARG A 93 -6.94 2.51 -3.51
N ASN A 94 -8.25 2.62 -3.35
CA ASN A 94 -9.04 3.68 -3.97
C ASN A 94 -8.65 5.06 -3.41
N ALA A 95 -8.60 5.18 -2.08
CA ALA A 95 -8.28 6.42 -1.39
C ALA A 95 -6.92 6.98 -1.83
N ILE A 96 -5.86 6.17 -1.79
CA ILE A 96 -4.53 6.63 -2.17
C ILE A 96 -4.45 6.98 -3.66
N THR A 97 -5.08 6.18 -4.53
CA THR A 97 -5.06 6.43 -5.98
C THR A 97 -5.74 7.75 -6.31
N LYS A 98 -6.90 8.00 -5.75
CA LYS A 98 -7.63 9.27 -5.93
C LYS A 98 -6.84 10.44 -5.37
N THR A 99 -6.44 10.37 -4.11
CA THR A 99 -5.81 11.49 -3.40
C THR A 99 -4.48 11.92 -4.04
N PHE A 100 -3.64 10.97 -4.44
CA PHE A 100 -2.38 11.32 -5.13
C PHE A 100 -2.62 11.90 -6.52
N ASN A 101 -3.61 11.43 -7.28
CA ASN A 101 -3.96 12.04 -8.56
C ASN A 101 -4.49 13.47 -8.38
N ASP A 102 -5.39 13.66 -7.43
CA ASP A 102 -5.98 14.99 -7.12
C ASP A 102 -4.87 15.98 -6.71
N TYR A 103 -3.97 15.55 -5.82
CA TYR A 103 -2.83 16.37 -5.40
C TYR A 103 -1.87 16.68 -6.56
N ALA A 104 -1.48 15.68 -7.35
CA ALA A 104 -0.55 15.86 -8.45
C ALA A 104 -1.08 16.84 -9.51
N ARG A 105 -2.41 16.88 -9.72
CA ARG A 105 -3.06 17.84 -10.62
C ARG A 105 -3.15 19.23 -10.00
N SER A 106 -3.63 19.35 -8.77
CA SER A 106 -3.76 20.65 -8.09
C SER A 106 -2.40 21.34 -7.91
N SER A 107 -1.34 20.59 -7.66
CA SER A 107 0.04 21.06 -7.56
C SER A 107 0.75 21.22 -8.91
N LYS A 108 0.07 20.94 -10.03
CA LYS A 108 0.60 21.02 -11.41
C LYS A 108 1.81 20.10 -11.68
N LEU A 109 1.99 19.05 -10.91
CA LEU A 109 2.96 17.99 -11.19
C LEU A 109 2.50 17.10 -12.36
N LEU A 110 1.18 16.92 -12.52
CA LEU A 110 0.54 16.40 -13.71
C LEU A 110 -0.15 17.53 -14.47
N LYS A 111 0.05 17.58 -15.78
CA LYS A 111 -0.66 18.51 -16.67
C LYS A 111 -2.06 18.00 -16.96
N ASP A 112 -2.96 18.87 -17.37
CA ASP A 112 -4.33 18.49 -17.73
C ASP A 112 -4.38 17.47 -18.89
N SER A 113 -3.39 17.52 -19.78
CA SER A 113 -3.23 16.58 -20.89
C SER A 113 -2.63 15.22 -20.50
N ASP A 114 -2.04 15.11 -19.32
CA ASP A 114 -1.40 13.87 -18.88
C ASP A 114 -2.46 12.87 -18.40
N PRO A 115 -2.31 11.56 -18.66
CA PRO A 115 -3.19 10.56 -18.10
C PRO A 115 -3.04 10.49 -16.57
N ASN A 116 -4.10 10.02 -15.91
CA ASN A 116 -4.01 9.74 -14.48
C ASN A 116 -2.96 8.66 -14.18
N LEU A 117 -2.34 8.79 -13.02
CA LEU A 117 -1.51 7.74 -12.44
C LEU A 117 -2.38 6.52 -12.14
N SER A 118 -1.94 5.34 -12.54
CA SER A 118 -2.61 4.10 -12.14
C SER A 118 -2.33 3.76 -10.67
N GLY A 119 -3.17 2.91 -10.09
CA GLY A 119 -2.92 2.42 -8.75
C GLY A 119 -1.56 1.73 -8.62
N ASP A 120 -1.13 1.00 -9.66
CA ASP A 120 0.17 0.32 -9.66
C ASP A 120 1.34 1.31 -9.68
N ASP A 121 1.22 2.42 -10.41
CA ASP A 121 2.24 3.48 -10.44
C ASP A 121 2.42 4.12 -9.05
N ILE A 122 1.31 4.32 -8.32
CA ILE A 122 1.30 4.94 -6.98
C ILE A 122 1.83 3.97 -5.92
N ARG A 123 1.57 2.68 -6.07
CA ARG A 123 2.00 1.65 -5.12
C ARG A 123 3.40 1.10 -5.37
N GLU A 124 4.09 1.55 -6.41
CA GLU A 124 5.48 1.18 -6.64
C GLU A 124 6.37 1.65 -5.48
N GLY A 125 7.03 0.70 -4.81
CA GLY A 125 7.85 0.95 -3.63
C GLY A 125 7.04 1.29 -2.36
N LEU A 126 5.72 1.07 -2.35
CA LEU A 126 4.89 1.30 -1.18
C LEU A 126 4.99 0.15 -0.17
N THR A 127 5.30 0.47 1.07
CA THR A 127 5.08 -0.39 2.23
C THR A 127 3.91 0.18 3.03
N ALA A 128 2.87 -0.61 3.25
CA ALA A 128 1.70 -0.17 4.01
C ALA A 128 1.09 -1.30 4.85
N ILE A 129 0.49 -0.89 5.96
CA ILE A 129 -0.31 -1.76 6.83
C ILE A 129 -1.67 -1.12 7.01
N ILE A 130 -2.71 -1.89 6.75
CA ILE A 130 -4.11 -1.52 6.95
C ILE A 130 -4.69 -2.45 8.02
N SER A 131 -5.13 -1.90 9.12
CA SER A 131 -5.75 -2.64 10.22
C SER A 131 -7.13 -2.07 10.51
N VAL A 132 -8.14 -2.92 10.46
CA VAL A 132 -9.50 -2.53 10.84
C VAL A 132 -10.00 -3.41 11.99
N LYS A 133 -10.83 -2.80 12.84
CA LYS A 133 -11.60 -3.53 13.86
C LYS A 133 -13.08 -3.41 13.52
N VAL A 134 -13.72 -4.54 13.35
CA VAL A 134 -15.11 -4.68 12.95
C VAL A 134 -15.81 -5.58 13.96
N SER A 135 -16.97 -5.17 14.48
CA SER A 135 -17.71 -5.94 15.49
C SER A 135 -18.17 -7.29 14.96
N GLU A 136 -18.69 -7.31 13.72
CA GLU A 136 -19.20 -8.53 13.08
C GLU A 136 -18.54 -8.71 11.69
N PRO A 137 -17.30 -9.23 11.66
CA PRO A 137 -16.59 -9.37 10.39
C PRO A 137 -17.20 -10.48 9.54
N GLN A 138 -17.54 -10.15 8.30
CA GLN A 138 -18.01 -11.07 7.28
C GLN A 138 -16.87 -11.38 6.33
N PHE A 139 -16.49 -12.65 6.26
CA PHE A 139 -15.41 -13.09 5.37
C PHE A 139 -15.97 -13.82 4.15
N GLU A 140 -15.33 -13.63 3.01
CA GLU A 140 -15.55 -14.47 1.86
C GLU A 140 -14.88 -15.83 2.08
N GLY A 141 -15.69 -16.88 2.28
CA GLY A 141 -15.22 -18.23 2.57
C GLY A 141 -14.89 -18.51 4.03
N GLN A 142 -14.62 -19.78 4.34
CA GLN A 142 -14.40 -20.25 5.71
C GLN A 142 -12.99 -19.91 6.27
N THR A 143 -12.07 -19.53 5.41
CA THR A 143 -10.64 -19.36 5.75
C THR A 143 -10.31 -17.99 6.37
N LYS A 144 -11.27 -17.07 6.47
CA LYS A 144 -11.09 -15.70 7.00
C LYS A 144 -9.97 -14.90 6.30
N GLN A 145 -9.71 -15.19 5.03
CA GLN A 145 -8.59 -14.60 4.28
C GLN A 145 -8.97 -13.32 3.54
N LYS A 146 -10.27 -13.09 3.32
CA LYS A 146 -10.79 -11.95 2.58
C LYS A 146 -12.02 -11.36 3.25
N LEU A 147 -11.94 -10.07 3.61
CA LEU A 147 -13.06 -9.34 4.24
C LEU A 147 -14.09 -8.91 3.21
N GLY A 148 -15.38 -9.11 3.52
CA GLY A 148 -16.51 -8.75 2.66
C GLY A 148 -17.32 -7.52 3.09
N ASN A 149 -17.14 -7.02 4.32
CA ASN A 149 -17.92 -5.90 4.87
C ASN A 149 -17.82 -4.62 4.03
N SER A 150 -18.93 -4.13 3.48
CA SER A 150 -18.95 -2.90 2.67
C SER A 150 -18.65 -1.64 3.48
N GLU A 151 -19.08 -1.60 4.74
CA GLU A 151 -18.80 -0.50 5.68
C GLU A 151 -17.31 -0.32 5.95
N ALA A 152 -16.53 -1.41 5.99
CA ALA A 152 -15.08 -1.35 6.15
C ALA A 152 -14.41 -0.66 4.95
N ARG A 153 -14.91 -0.89 3.73
CA ARG A 153 -14.43 -0.17 2.53
C ARG A 153 -14.66 1.32 2.64
N ALA A 154 -15.89 1.72 2.99
CA ALA A 154 -16.25 3.12 3.10
C ALA A 154 -15.48 3.82 4.22
N ALA A 155 -15.34 3.17 5.38
CA ALA A 155 -14.61 3.73 6.51
C ALA A 155 -13.14 3.99 6.17
N VAL A 156 -12.45 3.01 5.59
CA VAL A 156 -11.03 3.17 5.18
C VAL A 156 -10.89 4.22 4.09
N ASP A 157 -11.71 4.20 3.05
CA ASP A 157 -11.66 5.17 1.94
C ASP A 157 -11.82 6.60 2.47
N ASN A 158 -12.82 6.86 3.30
CA ASN A 158 -13.06 8.20 3.83
C ASN A 158 -11.94 8.69 4.76
N ILE A 159 -11.56 7.87 5.76
CA ILE A 159 -10.54 8.26 6.75
C ILE A 159 -9.19 8.51 6.05
N VAL A 160 -8.78 7.61 5.16
CA VAL A 160 -7.50 7.76 4.44
C VAL A 160 -7.56 8.96 3.48
N THR A 161 -8.63 9.13 2.72
CA THR A 161 -8.76 10.28 1.79
C THR A 161 -8.66 11.61 2.55
N GLU A 162 -9.39 11.75 3.65
CA GLU A 162 -9.40 12.99 4.43
C GLU A 162 -8.03 13.31 5.03
N GLN A 163 -7.46 12.35 5.76
CA GLN A 163 -6.21 12.57 6.49
C GLN A 163 -4.99 12.63 5.57
N LEU A 164 -4.98 11.84 4.50
CA LEU A 164 -3.91 11.91 3.50
C LEU A 164 -3.94 13.23 2.74
N THR A 165 -5.12 13.72 2.34
CA THR A 165 -5.25 15.02 1.68
C THR A 165 -4.68 16.13 2.56
N TYR A 166 -5.07 16.15 3.83
CA TYR A 166 -4.55 17.11 4.80
C TYR A 166 -3.02 16.99 4.96
N TYR A 167 -2.51 15.76 5.08
CA TYR A 167 -1.06 15.52 5.22
C TYR A 167 -0.27 16.04 4.01
N LEU A 168 -0.73 15.78 2.79
CA LEU A 168 -0.05 16.22 1.57
C LEU A 168 0.00 17.73 1.44
N GLU A 169 -1.08 18.43 1.84
CA GLU A 169 -1.13 19.90 1.87
C GLU A 169 -0.15 20.50 2.88
N GLN A 170 0.01 19.86 4.04
CA GLN A 170 0.95 20.29 5.08
C GLN A 170 2.41 19.91 4.79
N ASN A 171 2.65 18.90 3.96
CA ASN A 171 3.97 18.35 3.66
C ASN A 171 4.26 18.29 2.16
N PRO A 172 4.32 19.46 1.47
CA PRO A 172 4.46 19.50 0.02
C PRO A 172 5.75 18.88 -0.50
N SER A 173 6.81 18.84 0.30
CA SER A 173 8.09 18.20 -0.06
C SER A 173 7.93 16.68 -0.18
N VAL A 174 7.29 16.06 0.80
CA VAL A 174 7.01 14.61 0.81
C VAL A 174 6.02 14.27 -0.30
N ALA A 175 4.97 15.06 -0.45
CA ALA A 175 3.97 14.90 -1.50
C ALA A 175 4.60 14.92 -2.90
N LYS A 176 5.52 15.85 -3.14
CA LYS A 176 6.26 15.96 -4.39
C LYS A 176 7.11 14.70 -4.66
N ILE A 177 7.85 14.22 -3.67
CA ILE A 177 8.69 13.01 -3.79
C ILE A 177 7.83 11.81 -4.21
N ILE A 178 6.70 11.59 -3.57
CA ILE A 178 5.81 10.47 -3.87
C ILE A 178 5.20 10.60 -5.27
N CYS A 179 4.72 11.78 -5.62
CA CYS A 179 4.15 12.03 -6.95
C CYS A 179 5.20 11.87 -8.07
N GLU A 180 6.40 12.39 -7.88
CA GLU A 180 7.48 12.25 -8.86
C GLU A 180 7.87 10.78 -9.08
N LYS A 181 7.98 9.97 -8.00
CA LYS A 181 8.21 8.53 -8.13
C LYS A 181 7.08 7.86 -8.92
N SER A 182 5.83 8.16 -8.62
CA SER A 182 4.67 7.59 -9.32
C SER A 182 4.64 8.00 -10.81
N ILE A 183 5.00 9.24 -11.13
CA ILE A 183 5.10 9.73 -12.52
C ILE A 183 6.25 9.00 -13.27
N MET A 184 7.36 8.76 -12.60
CA MET A 184 8.46 7.99 -13.20
C MET A 184 8.05 6.54 -13.47
N ALA A 185 7.34 5.90 -12.55
CA ALA A 185 6.78 4.56 -12.73
C ALA A 185 5.82 4.50 -13.94
N GLN A 186 4.90 5.46 -14.04
CA GLN A 186 3.99 5.58 -15.18
C GLN A 186 4.75 5.70 -16.51
N ARG A 187 5.74 6.59 -16.57
CA ARG A 187 6.56 6.79 -17.80
C ARG A 187 7.31 5.52 -18.20
N ALA A 188 7.91 4.83 -17.24
CA ALA A 188 8.59 3.55 -17.48
C ALA A 188 7.63 2.48 -18.01
N ARG A 189 6.46 2.35 -17.41
CA ARG A 189 5.40 1.41 -17.84
C ARG A 189 4.91 1.72 -19.25
N GLU A 190 4.67 2.98 -19.58
CA GLU A 190 4.25 3.40 -20.91
C GLU A 190 5.34 3.18 -21.98
N ALA A 191 6.58 3.46 -21.65
CA ALA A 191 7.72 3.20 -22.55
C ALA A 191 7.85 1.71 -22.84
N ALA A 192 7.74 0.86 -21.82
CA ALA A 192 7.77 -0.60 -21.98
C ALA A 192 6.60 -1.11 -22.84
N ARG A 193 5.39 -0.56 -22.66
CA ARG A 193 4.23 -0.88 -23.50
C ARG A 193 4.45 -0.53 -24.95
N LYS A 194 4.91 0.70 -25.24
CA LYS A 194 5.21 1.16 -26.60
C LYS A 194 6.28 0.28 -27.26
N ALA A 195 7.34 -0.07 -26.54
CA ALA A 195 8.39 -0.95 -27.07
C ALA A 195 7.86 -2.33 -27.46
N ARG A 196 7.00 -2.94 -26.60
CA ARG A 196 6.34 -4.23 -26.90
C ARG A 196 5.41 -4.14 -28.12
N GLU A 197 4.64 -3.07 -28.26
CA GLU A 197 3.77 -2.85 -29.42
C GLU A 197 4.57 -2.72 -30.73
N MET A 198 5.71 -1.98 -30.70
CA MET A 198 6.60 -1.84 -31.85
C MET A 198 7.21 -3.19 -32.26
N THR A 199 7.64 -4.00 -31.30
CA THR A 199 8.19 -5.34 -31.56
C THR A 199 7.15 -6.26 -32.18
N ARG A 200 5.90 -6.24 -31.64
CA ARG A 200 4.80 -7.03 -32.20
C ARG A 200 4.44 -6.62 -33.64
N ARG A 201 4.44 -5.31 -33.94
CA ARG A 201 4.18 -4.80 -35.30
C ARG A 201 5.27 -5.24 -36.29
N LYS A 202 6.55 -5.16 -35.89
CA LYS A 202 7.67 -5.66 -36.71
C LYS A 202 7.55 -7.15 -36.97
N GLY A 203 7.33 -7.96 -35.94
CA GLY A 203 7.16 -9.41 -36.10
C GLY A 203 5.95 -9.80 -36.97
N ALA A 204 4.87 -9.03 -36.92
CA ALA A 204 3.71 -9.25 -37.82
C ALA A 204 4.02 -8.88 -39.27
N LEU A 205 4.84 -7.85 -39.54
CA LEU A 205 5.26 -7.45 -40.88
C LEU A 205 6.26 -8.44 -41.47
N ASP A 206 7.21 -8.93 -40.68
CA ASP A 206 8.18 -9.95 -41.11
C ASP A 206 7.52 -11.30 -41.38
N GLY A 207 6.44 -11.63 -40.66
CA GLY A 207 5.64 -12.84 -40.88
C GLY A 207 4.75 -12.79 -42.14
N LEU A 208 4.53 -11.60 -42.71
CA LEU A 208 3.77 -11.41 -43.95
C LEU A 208 4.63 -11.43 -45.22
N SER A 209 5.97 -11.35 -45.06
CA SER A 209 6.89 -11.59 -46.17
C SER A 209 7.07 -13.09 -46.37
N LEU A 210 6.11 -13.74 -47.06
CA LEU A 210 6.31 -15.07 -47.58
C LEU A 210 7.49 -15.07 -48.55
N PRO A 211 8.43 -16.06 -48.44
CA PRO A 211 9.45 -16.20 -49.45
C PRO A 211 8.74 -16.46 -50.78
N GLY A 212 8.82 -15.47 -51.68
CA GLY A 212 8.39 -15.64 -53.05
C GLY A 212 9.13 -16.80 -53.68
N LYS A 213 8.40 -17.63 -54.44
CA LYS A 213 8.97 -18.63 -55.34
C LYS A 213 9.91 -17.99 -56.32
#